data_d65f689b7691e69c09da46ee8bd04dc0
#
_entry.id   d65f689b7691e69c09da46ee8bd04dc0
#
_cell.length_a   1.000
_cell.length_b   1.000
_cell.length_c   1.000
_cell.angle_alpha   90.00
_cell.angle_beta   90.00
_cell.angle_gamma   90.00
#
_symmetry.space_group_name_H-M   'P 1'
#
loop_
_entity.id
_entity.type
_entity.pdbx_description
1 polymer ?
#
loop_
_entity_poly.entity_id
_entity_poly.type
_entity_poly.pdbx_seq_one_letter_code
_entity_poly.pdbx_strand_id
1 'polypeptide(L)'
;MVLLTDGQNTAGEVSPEDAGRLAKETGLRIHTVGVGADEAWVRSFFGKQKINPSADLDEAMLQSLASQTGGSYFRARSTEELEKIYAIIDKIEPVEREKEVYRARQALFVWPLSFAFLILLIWVVVLMLRN
;
A
#
# COMPACT_ATOMS: atom_id res chain seq x y z
N MET A 1 -2.00 12.24 -0.85
CA MET A 1 -2.26 10.79 -1.12
C MET A 1 -1.51 10.36 -2.37
N VAL A 2 -1.01 9.11 -2.44
CA VAL A 2 -0.36 8.57 -3.65
C VAL A 2 -1.19 7.40 -4.16
N LEU A 3 -1.54 7.43 -5.44
CA LEU A 3 -2.21 6.35 -6.17
C LEU A 3 -1.21 5.71 -7.13
N LEU A 4 -0.94 4.42 -6.92
CA LEU A 4 -0.05 3.62 -7.75
C LEU A 4 -0.86 2.61 -8.55
N THR A 5 -0.67 2.53 -9.87
CA THR A 5 -1.35 1.56 -10.74
C THR A 5 -0.48 1.17 -11.93
N ASP A 6 -0.69 -0.04 -12.43
CA ASP A 6 -0.02 -0.63 -13.59
C ASP A 6 -0.97 -0.92 -14.75
N GLY A 7 -2.26 -0.60 -14.63
CA GLY A 7 -3.28 -0.91 -15.62
C GLY A 7 -4.42 0.09 -15.72
N GLN A 8 -5.48 -0.33 -16.42
CA GLN A 8 -6.72 0.43 -16.61
C GLN A 8 -7.65 0.24 -15.41
N ASN A 9 -8.52 1.23 -15.20
CA ASN A 9 -9.65 1.07 -14.32
C ASN A 9 -10.73 0.24 -15.03
N THR A 10 -10.85 -1.03 -14.66
CA THR A 10 -11.77 -2.00 -15.30
C THR A 10 -12.99 -2.33 -14.45
N ALA A 11 -13.05 -1.89 -13.21
CA ALA A 11 -14.13 -2.18 -12.29
C ALA A 11 -14.26 -1.09 -11.22
N GLY A 12 -15.49 -0.86 -10.75
CA GLY A 12 -15.81 0.08 -9.67
C GLY A 12 -17.19 0.70 -9.88
N GLU A 13 -17.87 1.03 -8.80
CA GLU A 13 -19.15 1.74 -8.82
C GLU A 13 -18.98 3.25 -9.05
N VAL A 14 -17.79 3.77 -8.78
CA VAL A 14 -17.45 5.20 -8.88
C VAL A 14 -16.43 5.39 -10.00
N SER A 15 -16.70 6.31 -10.91
CA SER A 15 -15.74 6.65 -11.97
C SER A 15 -14.51 7.37 -11.39
N PRO A 16 -13.33 7.23 -12.00
CA PRO A 16 -12.15 7.98 -11.60
C PRO A 16 -12.35 9.51 -11.58
N GLU A 17 -13.16 10.02 -12.50
CA GLU A 17 -13.50 11.44 -12.59
C GLU A 17 -14.35 11.90 -11.41
N ASP A 18 -15.34 11.10 -10.99
CA ASP A 18 -16.17 11.39 -9.82
C ASP A 18 -15.36 11.29 -8.53
N ALA A 19 -14.46 10.31 -8.43
CA ALA A 19 -13.52 10.19 -7.32
C ALA A 19 -12.58 11.41 -7.23
N GLY A 20 -12.08 11.88 -8.36
CA GLY A 20 -11.25 13.09 -8.46
C GLY A 20 -11.99 14.35 -8.02
N ARG A 21 -13.26 14.48 -8.43
CA ARG A 21 -14.11 15.60 -8.01
C ARG A 21 -14.33 15.60 -6.49
N LEU A 22 -14.66 14.45 -5.92
CA LEU A 22 -14.87 14.29 -4.49
C LEU A 22 -13.59 14.59 -3.70
N ALA A 23 -12.44 14.09 -4.17
CA ALA A 23 -11.15 14.37 -3.58
C ALA A 23 -10.84 15.88 -3.59
N LYS A 24 -11.12 16.57 -4.69
CA LYS A 24 -10.96 18.02 -4.80
C LYS A 24 -11.86 18.77 -3.81
N GLU A 25 -13.12 18.38 -3.68
CA GLU A 25 -14.07 18.98 -2.74
C GLU A 25 -13.65 18.82 -1.29
N THR A 26 -13.02 17.69 -0.95
CA THR A 26 -12.48 17.42 0.39
C THR A 26 -11.09 18.01 0.62
N GLY A 27 -10.50 18.66 -0.37
CA GLY A 27 -9.14 19.21 -0.31
C GLY A 27 -8.05 18.15 -0.34
N LEU A 28 -8.38 16.90 -0.72
CA LEU A 28 -7.42 15.81 -0.81
C LEU A 28 -6.60 15.92 -2.11
N ARG A 29 -5.29 16.12 -1.97
CA ARG A 29 -4.35 16.12 -3.09
C ARG A 29 -3.92 14.69 -3.43
N ILE A 30 -4.05 14.30 -4.70
CA ILE A 30 -3.72 12.96 -5.19
C ILE A 30 -2.56 13.05 -6.18
N HIS A 31 -1.41 12.44 -5.83
CA HIS A 31 -0.34 12.17 -6.78
C HIS A 31 -0.55 10.80 -7.40
N THR A 32 -0.47 10.71 -8.72
CA THR A 32 -0.67 9.45 -9.43
C THR A 32 0.64 8.95 -10.02
N VAL A 33 0.90 7.67 -9.91
CA VAL A 33 2.10 7.01 -10.42
C VAL A 33 1.70 5.83 -11.28
N GLY A 34 1.93 5.94 -12.58
CA GLY A 34 1.79 4.82 -13.51
C GLY A 34 3.05 3.98 -13.52
N VAL A 35 2.93 2.69 -13.23
CA VAL A 35 4.06 1.76 -13.18
C VAL A 35 4.02 0.78 -14.35
N GLY A 36 5.17 0.52 -14.93
CA GLY A 36 5.34 -0.53 -15.93
C GLY A 36 6.33 -0.15 -17.02
N ALA A 37 7.06 -1.15 -17.49
CA ALA A 37 8.03 -1.00 -18.55
C ALA A 37 7.33 -0.79 -19.91
N ASP A 38 7.89 0.06 -20.76
CA ASP A 38 7.36 0.27 -22.12
C ASP A 38 7.62 -0.95 -23.01
N GLU A 39 8.66 -1.74 -22.69
CA GLU A 39 9.07 -2.90 -23.45
C GLU A 39 9.54 -4.02 -22.54
N ALA A 40 9.04 -5.23 -22.76
CA ALA A 40 9.53 -6.44 -22.15
C ALA A 40 9.75 -7.56 -23.19
N TRP A 41 10.84 -8.31 -23.02
CA TRP A 41 11.13 -9.47 -23.85
C TRP A 41 10.62 -10.73 -23.15
N VAL A 42 9.58 -11.33 -23.68
CA VAL A 42 9.03 -12.59 -23.17
C VAL A 42 9.49 -13.75 -24.06
N ARG A 43 9.94 -14.84 -23.43
CA ARG A 43 10.18 -16.09 -24.14
C ARG A 43 8.86 -16.74 -24.50
N SER A 44 8.57 -16.80 -25.79
CA SER A 44 7.47 -17.57 -26.34
C SER A 44 8.00 -18.89 -26.89
N PHE A 45 7.09 -19.86 -27.13
CA PHE A 45 7.43 -21.15 -27.75
C PHE A 45 8.12 -21.02 -29.13
N PHE A 46 7.87 -19.91 -29.82
CA PHE A 46 8.43 -19.56 -31.14
C PHE A 46 9.60 -18.55 -31.10
N GLY A 47 10.17 -18.27 -29.92
CA GLY A 47 11.29 -17.34 -29.80
C GLY A 47 11.04 -16.20 -28.80
N LYS A 48 11.89 -15.15 -28.88
CA LYS A 48 11.72 -13.94 -28.06
C LYS A 48 10.69 -13.02 -28.73
N GLN A 49 9.62 -12.69 -28.03
CA GLN A 49 8.62 -11.74 -28.46
C GLN A 49 8.71 -10.48 -27.61
N LYS A 50 8.69 -9.33 -28.28
CA LYS A 50 8.60 -8.02 -27.61
C LYS A 50 7.14 -7.72 -27.31
N ILE A 51 6.84 -7.49 -26.07
CA ILE A 51 5.51 -7.05 -25.60
C ILE A 51 5.64 -5.71 -24.90
N ASN A 52 4.55 -4.95 -24.91
CA ASN A 52 4.41 -3.75 -24.08
C ASN A 52 3.51 -4.09 -22.87
N PRO A 53 4.09 -4.32 -21.68
CA PRO A 53 3.32 -4.68 -20.49
C PRO A 53 2.43 -3.53 -20.00
N SER A 54 2.69 -2.30 -20.46
CA SER A 54 1.95 -1.10 -20.03
C SER A 54 1.00 -0.59 -21.11
N ALA A 55 0.69 -1.42 -22.12
CA ALA A 55 -0.23 -1.02 -23.19
C ALA A 55 -1.63 -0.65 -22.65
N ASP A 56 -2.00 -1.23 -21.53
CA ASP A 56 -3.29 -1.05 -20.88
C ASP A 56 -3.32 0.08 -19.83
N LEU A 57 -2.19 0.79 -19.63
CA LEU A 57 -2.13 1.89 -18.67
C LEU A 57 -2.81 3.15 -19.24
N ASP A 58 -3.87 3.61 -18.58
CA ASP A 58 -4.54 4.85 -18.94
C ASP A 58 -3.84 6.08 -18.32
N GLU A 59 -2.77 6.52 -18.98
CA GLU A 59 -2.01 7.68 -18.55
C GLU A 59 -2.83 8.97 -18.58
N ALA A 60 -3.76 9.11 -19.53
CA ALA A 60 -4.59 10.30 -19.65
C ALA A 60 -5.52 10.46 -18.44
N MET A 61 -6.12 9.38 -18.00
CA MET A 61 -6.95 9.35 -16.79
C MET A 61 -6.12 9.70 -15.55
N LEU A 62 -4.93 9.13 -15.38
CA LEU A 62 -4.05 9.40 -14.25
C LEU A 62 -3.58 10.85 -14.20
N GLN A 63 -3.24 11.44 -15.35
CA GLN A 63 -2.87 12.85 -15.45
C GLN A 63 -4.05 13.76 -15.12
N SER A 64 -5.24 13.42 -15.62
CA SER A 64 -6.49 14.16 -15.34
C SER A 64 -6.78 14.16 -13.83
N LEU A 65 -6.75 12.99 -13.19
CA LEU A 65 -7.00 12.83 -11.77
C LEU A 65 -6.01 13.63 -10.90
N ALA A 66 -4.72 13.56 -11.21
CA ALA A 66 -3.71 14.33 -10.52
C ALA A 66 -3.94 15.84 -10.67
N SER A 67 -4.17 16.32 -11.90
CA SER A 67 -4.36 17.74 -12.17
C SER A 67 -5.62 18.31 -11.51
N GLN A 68 -6.74 17.57 -11.50
CA GLN A 68 -7.99 17.99 -10.86
C GLN A 68 -7.85 18.18 -9.35
N THR A 69 -7.00 17.38 -8.70
CA THR A 69 -6.79 17.41 -7.24
C THR A 69 -5.59 18.26 -6.83
N GLY A 70 -4.89 18.90 -7.77
CA GLY A 70 -3.69 19.69 -7.51
C GLY A 70 -2.45 18.86 -7.15
N GLY A 71 -2.47 17.56 -7.48
CA GLY A 71 -1.33 16.66 -7.39
C GLY A 71 -0.47 16.65 -8.65
N SER A 72 0.41 15.65 -8.77
CA SER A 72 1.31 15.46 -9.90
C SER A 72 1.25 14.03 -10.41
N TYR A 73 1.33 13.85 -11.72
CA TYR A 73 1.47 12.55 -12.36
C TYR A 73 2.95 12.22 -12.55
N PHE A 74 3.30 10.97 -12.31
CA PHE A 74 4.63 10.40 -12.55
C PHE A 74 4.53 9.08 -13.31
N ARG A 75 5.56 8.78 -14.10
CA ARG A 75 5.71 7.50 -14.79
C ARG A 75 6.95 6.80 -14.28
N ALA A 76 6.81 5.58 -13.76
CA ALA A 76 7.90 4.72 -13.34
C ALA A 76 8.03 3.52 -14.29
N ARG A 77 9.16 3.42 -14.99
CA ARG A 77 9.47 2.30 -15.89
C ARG A 77 10.37 1.26 -15.25
N SER A 78 10.98 1.60 -14.13
CA SER A 78 11.85 0.72 -13.33
C SER A 78 11.70 0.99 -11.84
N THR A 79 12.23 0.08 -11.03
CA THR A 79 12.23 0.23 -9.57
C THR A 79 13.03 1.46 -9.12
N GLU A 80 14.15 1.73 -9.81
CA GLU A 80 15.01 2.88 -9.51
C GLU A 80 14.32 4.21 -9.83
N GLU A 81 13.49 4.26 -10.87
CA GLU A 81 12.66 5.42 -11.17
C GLU A 81 11.57 5.61 -10.11
N LEU A 82 10.96 4.52 -9.67
CA LEU A 82 9.95 4.56 -8.62
C LEU A 82 10.52 5.12 -7.30
N GLU A 83 11.71 4.69 -6.91
CA GLU A 83 12.40 5.23 -5.71
C GLU A 83 12.66 6.73 -5.83
N LYS A 84 13.09 7.20 -7.01
CA LYS A 84 13.28 8.64 -7.26
C LYS A 84 11.98 9.43 -7.16
N ILE A 85 10.89 8.87 -7.69
CA ILE A 85 9.57 9.48 -7.64
C ILE A 85 9.11 9.63 -6.18
N TYR A 86 9.27 8.60 -5.34
CA TYR A 86 8.96 8.70 -3.92
C TYR A 86 9.78 9.78 -3.22
N ALA A 87 11.08 9.87 -3.52
CA ALA A 87 11.92 10.92 -2.95
C ALA A 87 11.51 12.34 -3.39
N ILE A 88 10.92 12.48 -4.59
CA ILE A 88 10.36 13.75 -5.07
C ILE A 88 9.06 14.07 -4.34
N ILE A 89 8.15 13.10 -4.21
CA ILE A 89 6.87 13.27 -3.51
C ILE A 89 7.09 13.64 -2.04
N ASP A 90 8.04 13.00 -1.36
CA ASP A 90 8.39 13.30 0.03
C ASP A 90 8.91 14.76 0.20
N LYS A 91 9.53 15.32 -0.83
CA LYS A 91 9.95 16.73 -0.81
C LYS A 91 8.82 17.73 -1.09
N ILE A 92 7.86 17.34 -1.94
CA ILE A 92 6.71 18.17 -2.30
C ILE A 92 5.69 18.20 -1.17
N GLU A 93 5.50 17.06 -0.52
CA GLU A 93 4.57 16.88 0.58
C GLU A 93 5.32 16.33 1.80
N PRO A 94 6.08 17.16 2.52
CA PRO A 94 6.71 16.73 3.75
C PRO A 94 5.60 16.31 4.72
N VAL A 95 5.41 15.02 4.87
CA VAL A 95 4.54 14.49 5.91
C VAL A 95 5.18 14.85 7.23
N GLU A 96 4.60 15.78 7.98
CA GLU A 96 4.84 15.85 9.41
C GLU A 96 4.44 14.46 9.94
N ARG A 97 5.43 13.59 10.04
CA ARG A 97 5.25 12.34 10.76
C ARG A 97 4.97 12.75 12.20
N GLU A 98 3.71 12.95 12.55
CA GLU A 98 3.31 12.63 13.90
C GLU A 98 3.88 11.23 14.12
N LYS A 99 4.88 11.14 14.97
CA LYS A 99 5.39 9.86 15.45
C LYS A 99 4.18 9.20 16.09
N GLU A 100 3.37 8.50 15.29
CA GLU A 100 2.52 7.47 15.85
C GLU A 100 3.49 6.52 16.55
N VAL A 101 3.65 6.78 17.83
CA VAL A 101 4.35 5.87 18.71
C VAL A 101 3.50 4.61 18.67
N TYR A 102 3.84 3.72 17.76
CA TYR A 102 3.38 2.33 17.79
C TYR A 102 3.84 1.81 19.16
N ARG A 103 3.02 2.06 20.18
CA ARG A 103 3.14 1.35 21.44
C ARG A 103 2.78 -0.09 21.10
N ALA A 104 3.80 -0.88 20.84
CA ALA A 104 3.66 -2.32 20.84
C ALA A 104 2.92 -2.65 22.14
N ARG A 105 1.63 -2.98 22.04
CA ARG A 105 0.87 -3.47 23.19
C ARG A 105 1.51 -4.81 23.56
N GLN A 106 2.46 -4.75 24.47
CA GLN A 106 2.94 -5.98 25.09
C GLN A 106 1.72 -6.64 25.73
N ALA A 107 1.41 -7.81 25.23
CA ALA A 107 0.30 -8.60 25.72
C ALA A 107 0.61 -9.06 27.14
N LEU A 108 0.24 -8.25 28.11
CA LEU A 108 0.49 -8.51 29.56
C LEU A 108 -0.31 -9.69 30.10
N PHE A 109 -1.16 -10.31 29.29
CA PHE A 109 -1.99 -11.45 29.71
C PHE A 109 -1.15 -12.70 30.05
N VAL A 110 0.10 -12.78 29.57
CA VAL A 110 1.00 -13.90 29.85
C VAL A 110 1.27 -14.03 31.36
N TRP A 111 1.39 -12.92 32.08
CA TRP A 111 1.64 -12.93 33.52
C TRP A 111 0.50 -13.52 34.36
N PRO A 112 -0.76 -13.03 34.23
CA PRO A 112 -1.86 -13.62 34.98
C PRO A 112 -2.17 -15.06 34.54
N LEU A 113 -1.95 -15.40 33.26
CA LEU A 113 -2.16 -16.75 32.77
C LEU A 113 -1.15 -17.73 33.37
N SER A 114 0.14 -17.35 33.46
CA SER A 114 1.19 -18.17 34.11
C SER A 114 0.91 -18.40 35.57
N PHE A 115 0.42 -17.36 36.26
CA PHE A 115 0.09 -17.47 37.71
C PHE A 115 -1.12 -18.39 37.95
N ALA A 116 -2.15 -18.29 37.14
CA ALA A 116 -3.33 -19.17 37.19
C ALA A 116 -2.93 -20.64 36.94
N PHE A 117 -2.07 -20.89 35.95
CA PHE A 117 -1.58 -22.23 35.65
C PHE A 117 -0.77 -22.84 36.81
N LEU A 118 0.05 -22.03 37.50
CA LEU A 118 0.85 -22.46 38.64
C LEU A 118 -0.03 -22.85 39.82
N ILE A 119 -1.10 -22.06 40.10
CA ILE A 119 -2.09 -22.38 41.15
C ILE A 119 -2.78 -23.71 40.87
N LEU A 120 -3.20 -23.92 39.62
CA LEU A 120 -3.89 -25.13 39.17
C LEU A 120 -2.98 -26.36 39.34
N LEU A 121 -1.70 -26.23 39.00
CA LEU A 121 -0.70 -27.28 39.13
C LEU A 121 -0.49 -27.68 40.61
N ILE A 122 -0.33 -26.70 41.52
CA ILE A 122 -0.22 -26.92 42.97
C ILE A 122 -1.48 -27.61 43.49
N TRP A 123 -2.67 -27.18 43.06
CA TRP A 123 -3.92 -27.80 43.50
C TRP A 123 -4.03 -29.27 43.10
N VAL A 124 -3.65 -29.61 41.87
CA VAL A 124 -3.61 -31.00 41.35
C VAL A 124 -2.63 -31.84 42.15
N VAL A 125 -1.42 -31.33 42.46
CA VAL A 125 -0.41 -32.03 43.25
C VAL A 125 -0.93 -32.30 44.66
N VAL A 126 -1.56 -31.32 45.32
CA VAL A 126 -2.15 -31.48 46.63
C VAL A 126 -3.26 -32.54 46.63
N LEU A 127 -4.09 -32.57 45.61
CA LEU A 127 -5.10 -33.62 45.45
C LEU A 127 -4.49 -35.02 45.28
N MET A 128 -3.41 -35.14 44.51
CA MET A 128 -2.71 -36.42 44.34
C MET A 128 -2.04 -36.92 45.62
N LEU A 129 -1.50 -36.01 46.45
CA LEU A 129 -0.85 -36.38 47.72
C LEU A 129 -1.84 -36.71 48.85
N ARG A 130 -3.10 -36.24 48.68
CA ARG A 130 -4.17 -36.46 49.67
C ARG A 130 -4.97 -37.76 49.43
N ASN A 131 -4.80 -38.41 48.27
CA ASN A 131 -5.43 -39.65 47.89
C ASN A 131 -4.48 -40.82 47.99
#